data_c8067e0759f68195e02687d880fade94
#
_entry.id   c8067e0759f68195e02687d880fade94
#
_cell.length_a   1.000
_cell.length_b   1.000
_cell.length_c   1.000
_cell.angle_alpha   90.00
_cell.angle_beta   90.00
_cell.angle_gamma   90.00
#
_symmetry.space_group_name_H-M   'P 1'
#
loop_
_entity.id
_entity.type
_entity.pdbx_description
1 polymer ?
#
loop_
_entity_poly.entity_id
_entity_poly.type
_entity_poly.pdbx_seq_one_letter_code
_entity_poly.pdbx_strand_id
1 'polypeptide(L)'
;MVKTQKLPMQEIADRLKTELNTEVKVAGVEAVMASLGALTTPGTKLPLAILDMGGGSTDAAVISDDGHVTMTHQAGAGELVSMLIQTELGLSDRHIAEQIKKYPLAKVESLFHMRMENGQMTFVDDSIDPRFFGRVVLLTESGLIRIEEEIPMEKIVQVRREAKRKVFVTNAFRALRKVAPEHNLRNISTVVLVGGSAEDFEIPEMLMEAFTDYRIVCGRGNIRGSEGPRNAVATGLVLSYVGEQQ
;
A
#
# COMPACT_ATOMS: atom_id res chain seq x y z
N MET A 1 -0.71 -17.48 -16.97
CA MET A 1 -2.12 -17.63 -16.58
C MET A 1 -2.17 -18.31 -15.21
N VAL A 2 -2.41 -17.57 -14.15
CA VAL A 2 -2.57 -18.16 -12.81
C VAL A 2 -3.90 -18.88 -12.79
N LYS A 3 -3.88 -20.21 -12.75
CA LYS A 3 -5.09 -21.01 -12.53
C LYS A 3 -5.49 -20.86 -11.06
N THR A 4 -6.30 -19.86 -10.76
CA THR A 4 -6.99 -19.78 -9.46
C THR A 4 -7.88 -21.03 -9.36
N GLN A 5 -7.76 -21.78 -8.26
CA GLN A 5 -8.66 -22.89 -8.02
C GLN A 5 -10.08 -22.31 -7.84
N LYS A 6 -10.95 -22.52 -8.81
CA LYS A 6 -12.33 -21.99 -8.81
C LYS A 6 -13.17 -22.54 -7.67
N LEU A 7 -12.91 -23.79 -7.24
CA LEU A 7 -13.70 -24.50 -6.22
C LEU A 7 -13.80 -23.76 -4.88
N PRO A 8 -12.70 -23.32 -4.22
CA PRO A 8 -12.83 -22.66 -2.92
C PRO A 8 -13.58 -21.33 -2.99
N MET A 9 -13.42 -20.56 -4.07
CA MET A 9 -14.15 -19.29 -4.23
C MET A 9 -15.62 -19.51 -4.51
N GLN A 10 -15.95 -20.59 -5.22
CA GLN A 10 -17.35 -20.97 -5.47
C GLN A 10 -18.04 -21.41 -4.20
N GLU A 11 -17.37 -22.23 -3.37
CA GLU A 11 -17.89 -22.65 -2.08
C GLU A 11 -18.16 -21.46 -1.14
N ILE A 12 -17.27 -20.47 -1.11
CA ILE A 12 -17.46 -19.21 -0.35
C ILE A 12 -18.66 -18.44 -0.90
N ALA A 13 -18.78 -18.30 -2.23
CA ALA A 13 -19.90 -17.61 -2.86
C ALA A 13 -21.24 -18.27 -2.54
N ASP A 14 -21.31 -19.60 -2.62
CA ASP A 14 -22.52 -20.38 -2.34
C ASP A 14 -22.93 -20.27 -0.87
N ARG A 15 -21.95 -20.27 0.03
CA ARG A 15 -22.17 -20.07 1.47
C ARG A 15 -22.71 -18.68 1.78
N LEU A 16 -22.08 -17.63 1.24
CA LEU A 16 -22.53 -16.26 1.39
C LEU A 16 -23.92 -16.05 0.82
N LYS A 17 -24.22 -16.64 -0.35
CA LYS A 17 -25.56 -16.61 -0.95
C LYS A 17 -26.62 -17.20 -0.02
N THR A 18 -26.30 -18.32 0.63
CA THR A 18 -27.21 -19.00 1.54
C THR A 18 -27.38 -18.23 2.86
N GLU A 19 -26.28 -17.76 3.47
CA GLU A 19 -26.31 -17.10 4.78
C GLU A 19 -26.90 -15.68 4.70
N LEU A 20 -26.64 -14.94 3.62
CA LEU A 20 -27.07 -13.55 3.46
C LEU A 20 -28.32 -13.39 2.62
N ASN A 21 -28.85 -14.46 2.03
CA ASN A 21 -29.98 -14.46 1.10
C ASN A 21 -29.81 -13.41 -0.01
N THR A 22 -28.60 -13.35 -0.59
CA THR A 22 -28.24 -12.38 -1.65
C THR A 22 -27.55 -13.09 -2.80
N GLU A 23 -27.61 -12.52 -3.99
CA GLU A 23 -26.88 -13.05 -5.14
C GLU A 23 -25.40 -12.75 -4.99
N VAL A 24 -24.54 -13.78 -5.11
CA VAL A 24 -23.08 -13.66 -5.03
C VAL A 24 -22.49 -14.27 -6.29
N LYS A 25 -21.66 -13.49 -6.99
CA LYS A 25 -20.93 -13.89 -8.19
C LYS A 25 -19.44 -13.78 -7.99
N VAL A 26 -18.67 -14.74 -8.49
CA VAL A 26 -17.22 -14.63 -8.61
C VAL A 26 -16.90 -13.91 -9.92
N ALA A 27 -16.51 -12.64 -9.85
CA ALA A 27 -16.38 -11.78 -11.00
C ALA A 27 -15.04 -11.93 -11.73
N GLY A 28 -13.91 -12.04 -11.02
CA GLY A 28 -12.62 -12.07 -11.74
C GLY A 28 -11.38 -12.10 -10.86
N VAL A 29 -10.25 -11.89 -11.48
CA VAL A 29 -8.93 -11.82 -10.82
C VAL A 29 -8.71 -10.41 -10.28
N GLU A 30 -8.25 -10.31 -9.03
CA GLU A 30 -8.03 -9.05 -8.31
C GLU A 30 -7.22 -8.03 -9.13
N ALA A 31 -6.10 -8.44 -9.71
CA ALA A 31 -5.25 -7.55 -10.52
C ALA A 31 -5.96 -6.95 -11.75
N VAL A 32 -6.90 -7.71 -12.38
CA VAL A 32 -7.72 -7.19 -13.49
C VAL A 32 -8.72 -6.17 -12.97
N MET A 33 -9.35 -6.46 -11.85
CA MET A 33 -10.32 -5.54 -11.24
C MET A 33 -9.63 -4.26 -10.75
N ALA A 34 -8.47 -4.39 -10.10
CA ALA A 34 -7.63 -3.25 -9.72
C ALA A 34 -7.27 -2.37 -10.94
N SER A 35 -6.96 -3.00 -12.08
CA SER A 35 -6.63 -2.32 -13.32
C SER A 35 -7.81 -1.52 -13.87
N LEU A 36 -9.00 -2.12 -13.93
CA LEU A 36 -10.23 -1.44 -14.36
C LEU A 36 -10.57 -0.24 -13.46
N GLY A 37 -10.46 -0.42 -12.14
CA GLY A 37 -10.66 0.68 -11.21
C GLY A 37 -9.62 1.78 -11.34
N ALA A 38 -8.34 1.43 -11.52
CA ALA A 38 -7.25 2.39 -11.67
C ALA A 38 -7.42 3.30 -12.90
N LEU A 39 -8.00 2.80 -13.99
CA LEU A 39 -8.33 3.58 -15.18
C LEU A 39 -9.30 4.73 -14.91
N THR A 40 -10.05 4.69 -13.82
CA THR A 40 -10.94 5.80 -13.42
C THR A 40 -10.22 6.96 -12.73
N THR A 41 -8.93 6.83 -12.47
CA THR A 41 -8.09 7.91 -11.97
C THR A 41 -7.98 9.01 -13.04
N PRO A 42 -8.34 10.26 -12.73
CA PRO A 42 -8.27 11.35 -13.69
C PRO A 42 -6.87 11.54 -14.28
N GLY A 43 -6.81 11.72 -15.59
CA GLY A 43 -5.56 11.96 -16.31
C GLY A 43 -4.80 10.70 -16.72
N THR A 44 -5.27 9.51 -16.37
CA THR A 44 -4.69 8.26 -16.87
C THR A 44 -4.92 8.09 -18.38
N LYS A 45 -3.92 7.54 -19.07
CA LYS A 45 -3.97 7.22 -20.49
C LYS A 45 -3.29 5.87 -20.70
N LEU A 46 -3.72 5.14 -21.72
CA LEU A 46 -3.03 3.92 -22.15
C LEU A 46 -1.77 4.29 -22.97
N PRO A 47 -0.73 3.46 -22.94
CA PRO A 47 -0.57 2.29 -22.09
C PRO A 47 -0.34 2.68 -20.61
N LEU A 48 -0.86 1.89 -19.69
CA LEU A 48 -0.82 2.19 -18.26
C LEU A 48 -0.32 1.00 -17.46
N ALA A 49 0.66 1.23 -16.59
CA ALA A 49 1.06 0.25 -15.58
C ALA A 49 0.39 0.55 -14.25
N ILE A 50 0.03 -0.50 -13.52
CA ILE A 50 -0.59 -0.44 -12.21
C ILE A 50 0.24 -1.28 -11.24
N LEU A 51 0.46 -0.75 -10.04
CA LEU A 51 0.99 -1.48 -8.91
C LEU A 51 -0.06 -1.50 -7.80
N ASP A 52 -0.60 -2.69 -7.53
CA ASP A 52 -1.48 -2.93 -6.39
C ASP A 52 -0.64 -3.44 -5.22
N MET A 53 -0.61 -2.65 -4.14
CA MET A 53 0.20 -2.89 -2.97
C MET A 53 -0.69 -3.17 -1.77
N GLY A 54 -0.99 -4.45 -1.57
CA GLY A 54 -1.85 -4.94 -0.49
C GLY A 54 -1.13 -5.20 0.83
N GLY A 55 -1.74 -6.04 1.67
CA GLY A 55 -1.14 -6.54 2.91
C GLY A 55 -0.18 -7.71 2.66
N GLY A 56 -0.61 -8.71 1.89
CA GLY A 56 0.11 -9.95 1.63
C GLY A 56 0.89 -9.99 0.32
N SER A 57 0.46 -9.24 -0.70
CA SER A 57 1.02 -9.28 -2.05
C SER A 57 1.26 -7.89 -2.62
N THR A 58 2.14 -7.87 -3.62
CA THR A 58 2.34 -6.73 -4.52
C THR A 58 2.09 -7.22 -5.94
N ASP A 59 1.04 -6.72 -6.56
CA ASP A 59 0.61 -7.13 -7.88
C ASP A 59 0.92 -6.03 -8.91
N ALA A 60 1.34 -6.42 -10.11
CA ALA A 60 1.51 -5.48 -11.20
C ALA A 60 0.70 -5.91 -12.41
N ALA A 61 0.15 -4.92 -13.09
CA ALA A 61 -0.49 -5.09 -14.38
C ALA A 61 -0.04 -3.98 -15.34
N VAL A 62 -0.01 -4.31 -16.62
CA VAL A 62 0.13 -3.34 -17.71
C VAL A 62 -1.05 -3.51 -18.67
N ILE A 63 -1.72 -2.42 -18.95
CA ILE A 63 -2.77 -2.35 -19.96
C ILE A 63 -2.15 -1.69 -21.18
N SER A 64 -2.12 -2.41 -22.29
CA SER A 64 -1.63 -1.91 -23.58
C SER A 64 -2.66 -1.02 -24.28
N ASP A 65 -2.27 -0.34 -25.36
CA ASP A 65 -3.15 0.53 -26.15
C ASP A 65 -4.36 -0.21 -26.77
N ASP A 66 -4.20 -1.49 -27.05
CA ASP A 66 -5.25 -2.39 -27.56
C ASP A 66 -6.16 -2.97 -26.46
N GLY A 67 -5.94 -2.57 -25.19
CA GLY A 67 -6.69 -3.03 -24.04
C GLY A 67 -6.26 -4.41 -23.50
N HIS A 68 -5.20 -5.03 -24.05
CA HIS A 68 -4.68 -6.28 -23.49
C HIS A 68 -4.04 -6.05 -22.13
N VAL A 69 -4.34 -6.93 -21.14
CA VAL A 69 -3.82 -6.84 -19.78
C VAL A 69 -2.81 -7.96 -19.53
N THR A 70 -1.57 -7.57 -19.25
CA THR A 70 -0.53 -8.47 -18.75
C THR A 70 -0.37 -8.25 -17.25
N MET A 71 -0.35 -9.32 -16.44
CA MET A 71 -0.29 -9.20 -14.99
C MET A 71 0.69 -10.19 -14.35
N THR A 72 1.12 -9.87 -13.14
CA THR A 72 1.94 -10.74 -12.28
C THR A 72 1.62 -10.52 -10.83
N HIS A 73 1.83 -11.57 -10.04
CA HIS A 73 1.66 -11.57 -8.58
C HIS A 73 3.00 -11.81 -7.90
N GLN A 74 3.33 -11.01 -6.88
CA GLN A 74 4.51 -11.16 -6.04
C GLN A 74 4.08 -11.26 -4.58
N ALA A 75 4.48 -12.33 -3.91
CA ALA A 75 4.29 -12.46 -2.47
C ALA A 75 5.12 -11.42 -1.69
N GLY A 76 4.55 -10.94 -0.59
CA GLY A 76 5.17 -9.98 0.32
C GLY A 76 4.77 -8.53 0.02
N ALA A 77 4.17 -7.92 1.03
CA ALA A 77 3.74 -6.52 1.04
C ALA A 77 3.70 -6.00 2.50
N GLY A 78 2.64 -5.30 2.90
CA GLY A 78 2.56 -4.62 4.18
C GLY A 78 2.81 -5.48 5.41
N GLU A 79 2.35 -6.73 5.41
CA GLU A 79 2.57 -7.66 6.53
C GLU A 79 4.04 -8.07 6.70
N LEU A 80 4.75 -8.25 5.59
CA LEU A 80 6.18 -8.55 5.62
C LEU A 80 6.99 -7.37 6.18
N VAL A 81 6.59 -6.12 5.88
CA VAL A 81 7.20 -4.93 6.47
C VAL A 81 7.03 -4.93 7.98
N SER A 82 5.81 -5.18 8.49
CA SER A 82 5.54 -5.23 9.94
C SER A 82 6.35 -6.33 10.64
N MET A 83 6.49 -7.49 10.00
CA MET A 83 7.32 -8.59 10.52
C MET A 83 8.81 -8.21 10.58
N LEU A 84 9.34 -7.55 9.55
CA LEU A 84 10.73 -7.09 9.53
C LEU A 84 10.99 -6.04 10.62
N ILE A 85 10.09 -5.05 10.77
CA ILE A 85 10.17 -4.05 11.84
C ILE A 85 10.17 -4.72 13.20
N GLN A 86 9.24 -5.64 13.45
CA GLN A 86 9.15 -6.38 14.70
C GLN A 86 10.44 -7.11 15.03
N THR A 87 10.96 -7.86 14.06
CA THR A 87 12.16 -8.69 14.24
C THR A 87 13.42 -7.84 14.45
N GLU A 88 13.62 -6.80 13.63
CA GLU A 88 14.84 -5.99 13.68
C GLU A 88 14.91 -5.05 14.88
N LEU A 89 13.76 -4.63 15.40
CA LEU A 89 13.67 -3.82 16.63
C LEU A 89 13.51 -4.68 17.90
N GLY A 90 13.29 -5.99 17.76
CA GLY A 90 13.06 -6.88 18.90
C GLY A 90 11.76 -6.57 19.66
N LEU A 91 10.71 -6.11 18.95
CA LEU A 91 9.45 -5.74 19.59
C LEU A 91 8.68 -6.99 20.01
N SER A 92 8.19 -6.95 21.23
CA SER A 92 7.34 -8.03 21.78
C SER A 92 5.95 -8.07 21.16
N ASP A 93 5.40 -6.89 20.81
CA ASP A 93 4.07 -6.73 20.26
C ASP A 93 4.11 -6.40 18.76
N ARG A 94 3.53 -7.30 17.94
CA ARG A 94 3.35 -7.08 16.49
C ARG A 94 2.47 -5.88 16.17
N HIS A 95 1.52 -5.55 17.06
CA HIS A 95 0.65 -4.39 16.86
C HIS A 95 1.47 -3.11 16.84
N ILE A 96 2.46 -2.95 17.73
CA ILE A 96 3.35 -1.79 17.74
C ILE A 96 4.18 -1.70 16.45
N ALA A 97 4.68 -2.82 15.93
CA ALA A 97 5.36 -2.84 14.63
C ALA A 97 4.45 -2.37 13.48
N GLU A 98 3.18 -2.76 13.49
CA GLU A 98 2.17 -2.31 12.53
C GLU A 98 1.90 -0.81 12.66
N GLN A 99 1.86 -0.27 13.89
CA GLN A 99 1.69 1.17 14.13
C GLN A 99 2.95 1.95 13.69
N ILE A 100 4.16 1.46 13.99
CA ILE A 100 5.43 2.05 13.51
C ILE A 100 5.46 2.14 11.99
N LYS A 101 4.96 1.12 11.28
CA LYS A 101 4.85 1.16 9.83
C LYS A 101 3.94 2.29 9.34
N LYS A 102 2.81 2.51 10.01
CA LYS A 102 1.73 3.39 9.55
C LYS A 102 1.87 4.85 9.92
N TYR A 103 2.49 5.15 11.07
CA TYR A 103 2.46 6.47 11.66
C TYR A 103 3.84 7.07 11.86
N PRO A 104 3.96 8.40 11.75
CA PRO A 104 5.21 9.10 12.05
C PRO A 104 5.50 9.07 13.55
N LEU A 105 6.77 9.29 13.87
CA LEU A 105 7.31 9.28 15.23
C LEU A 105 7.62 10.69 15.70
N ALA A 106 7.52 10.87 17.02
CA ALA A 106 8.05 12.05 17.71
C ALA A 106 8.66 11.64 19.04
N LYS A 107 9.57 12.49 19.55
CA LYS A 107 10.08 12.42 20.93
C LYS A 107 9.49 13.56 21.73
N VAL A 108 8.84 13.25 22.84
CA VAL A 108 8.28 14.26 23.75
C VAL A 108 9.41 14.84 24.59
N GLU A 109 9.76 16.11 24.36
CA GLU A 109 10.87 16.79 25.06
C GLU A 109 10.39 17.68 26.20
N SER A 110 9.12 18.10 26.18
CA SER A 110 8.46 18.78 27.30
C SER A 110 6.95 18.51 27.28
N LEU A 111 6.23 19.04 28.25
CA LEU A 111 4.77 18.93 28.29
C LEU A 111 4.07 19.74 27.18
N PHE A 112 4.79 20.60 26.46
CA PHE A 112 4.21 21.49 25.46
C PHE A 112 4.90 21.41 24.09
N HIS A 113 5.93 20.58 23.96
CA HIS A 113 6.53 20.38 22.63
C HIS A 113 7.13 18.98 22.47
N MET A 114 7.18 18.56 21.22
CA MET A 114 7.80 17.32 20.79
C MET A 114 8.68 17.56 19.57
N ARG A 115 9.72 16.76 19.41
CA ARG A 115 10.58 16.73 18.23
C ARG A 115 10.11 15.61 17.30
N MET A 116 9.71 15.99 16.09
CA MET A 116 9.32 15.07 15.05
C MET A 116 10.52 14.29 14.50
N GLU A 117 10.30 13.15 13.91
CA GLU A 117 11.33 12.31 13.28
C GLU A 117 12.13 12.99 12.15
N ASN A 118 11.58 14.03 11.54
CA ASN A 118 12.27 14.88 10.56
C ASN A 118 13.12 16.00 11.21
N GLY A 119 13.20 16.03 12.54
CA GLY A 119 13.93 17.03 13.32
C GLY A 119 13.14 18.31 13.63
N GLN A 120 11.96 18.49 13.05
CA GLN A 120 11.12 19.66 13.29
C GLN A 120 10.55 19.63 14.71
N MET A 121 10.53 20.79 15.37
CA MET A 121 9.90 20.96 16.68
C MET A 121 8.44 21.38 16.49
N THR A 122 7.54 20.67 17.14
CA THR A 122 6.10 20.96 17.13
C THR A 122 5.65 21.32 18.53
N PHE A 123 4.98 22.45 18.67
CA PHE A 123 4.37 22.92 19.92
C PHE A 123 2.89 22.56 19.93
N VAL A 124 2.36 22.27 21.12
CA VAL A 124 0.95 21.96 21.34
C VAL A 124 0.37 22.93 22.37
N ASP A 125 -0.90 23.28 22.18
CA ASP A 125 -1.59 24.21 23.05
C ASP A 125 -1.97 23.56 24.41
N ASP A 126 -2.41 22.30 24.34
CA ASP A 126 -2.73 21.50 25.53
C ASP A 126 -1.50 20.73 26.01
N SER A 127 -1.37 20.59 27.34
CA SER A 127 -0.26 19.85 27.93
C SER A 127 -0.32 18.36 27.56
N ILE A 128 0.82 17.85 27.09
CA ILE A 128 1.02 16.41 26.88
C ILE A 128 1.03 15.73 28.26
N ASP A 129 0.39 14.56 28.33
CA ASP A 129 0.40 13.75 29.55
C ASP A 129 1.85 13.48 30.01
N PRO A 130 2.21 13.77 31.28
CA PRO A 130 3.56 13.59 31.81
C PRO A 130 4.16 12.20 31.64
N ARG A 131 3.33 11.15 31.49
CA ARG A 131 3.79 9.78 31.24
C ARG A 131 4.56 9.62 29.91
N PHE A 132 4.39 10.54 28.96
CA PHE A 132 5.09 10.54 27.69
C PHE A 132 6.41 11.32 27.72
N PHE A 133 6.71 12.06 28.78
CA PHE A 133 7.92 12.87 28.87
C PHE A 133 9.19 12.04 28.65
N GLY A 134 10.05 12.49 27.75
CA GLY A 134 11.30 11.82 27.37
C GLY A 134 11.13 10.57 26.50
N ARG A 135 9.89 10.19 26.15
CA ARG A 135 9.59 8.97 25.40
C ARG A 135 9.42 9.23 23.91
N VAL A 136 9.69 8.18 23.11
CA VAL A 136 9.33 8.12 21.72
C VAL A 136 7.87 7.68 21.62
N VAL A 137 7.11 8.40 20.82
CA VAL A 137 5.68 8.15 20.60
C VAL A 137 5.34 8.10 19.12
N LEU A 138 4.27 7.38 18.81
CA LEU A 138 3.63 7.37 17.50
C LEU A 138 2.49 8.39 17.48
N LEU A 139 2.38 9.14 16.40
CA LEU A 139 1.34 10.14 16.21
C LEU A 139 0.19 9.52 15.43
N THR A 140 -0.77 8.96 16.14
CA THR A 140 -1.93 8.29 15.53
C THR A 140 -3.15 9.21 15.49
N GLU A 141 -4.15 8.85 14.71
CA GLU A 141 -5.43 9.57 14.66
C GLU A 141 -6.17 9.57 16.01
N SER A 142 -5.95 8.54 16.83
CA SER A 142 -6.54 8.40 18.17
C SER A 142 -5.71 9.03 19.30
N GLY A 143 -4.57 9.65 18.97
CA GLY A 143 -3.66 10.27 19.92
C GLY A 143 -2.26 9.65 19.93
N LEU A 144 -1.52 9.88 21.02
CA LEU A 144 -0.15 9.40 21.17
C LEU A 144 -0.12 7.96 21.67
N ILE A 145 0.65 7.12 21.01
CA ILE A 145 0.97 5.76 21.46
C ILE A 145 2.44 5.71 21.85
N ARG A 146 2.73 5.33 23.09
CA ARG A 146 4.09 5.19 23.60
C ARG A 146 4.71 3.91 23.07
N ILE A 147 5.99 3.98 22.66
CA ILE A 147 6.83 2.81 22.44
C ILE A 147 7.50 2.47 23.78
N GLU A 148 7.24 1.27 24.29
CA GLU A 148 7.72 0.86 25.62
C GLU A 148 9.21 0.56 25.63
N GLU A 149 9.72 0.01 24.52
CA GLU A 149 11.12 -0.33 24.35
C GLU A 149 11.97 0.95 24.27
N GLU A 150 13.12 0.95 24.95
CA GLU A 150 14.06 2.06 24.94
C GLU A 150 14.94 2.04 23.70
N ILE A 151 14.33 2.33 22.55
CA ILE A 151 15.00 2.35 21.24
C ILE A 151 15.11 3.82 20.79
N PRO A 152 16.29 4.27 20.32
CA PRO A 152 16.42 5.60 19.72
C PRO A 152 15.48 5.79 18.54
N MET A 153 14.82 6.96 18.45
CA MET A 153 13.86 7.27 17.41
C MET A 153 14.48 7.11 16.00
N GLU A 154 15.71 7.56 15.83
CA GLU A 154 16.46 7.46 14.57
C GLU A 154 16.63 6.00 14.13
N LYS A 155 16.84 5.08 15.07
CA LYS A 155 16.93 3.65 14.80
C LYS A 155 15.59 3.08 14.32
N ILE A 156 14.49 3.49 14.94
CA ILE A 156 13.15 3.05 14.55
C ILE A 156 12.83 3.53 13.14
N VAL A 157 13.09 4.82 12.85
CA VAL A 157 12.88 5.40 11.51
C VAL A 157 13.72 4.67 10.46
N GLN A 158 15.01 4.43 10.75
CA GLN A 158 15.90 3.71 9.84
C GLN A 158 15.35 2.33 9.52
N VAL A 159 15.05 1.52 10.51
CA VAL A 159 14.54 0.14 10.33
C VAL A 159 13.22 0.15 9.55
N ARG A 160 12.28 1.06 9.88
CA ARG A 160 11.03 1.20 9.15
C ARG A 160 11.26 1.50 7.67
N ARG A 161 12.09 2.50 7.36
CA ARG A 161 12.38 2.90 5.97
C ARG A 161 13.09 1.79 5.20
N GLU A 162 14.06 1.13 5.81
CA GLU A 162 14.77 -0.01 5.20
C GLU A 162 13.82 -1.19 4.93
N ALA A 163 12.94 -1.53 5.88
CA ALA A 163 11.94 -2.58 5.70
C ALA A 163 10.99 -2.26 4.55
N LYS A 164 10.46 -1.03 4.48
CA LYS A 164 9.59 -0.57 3.39
C LYS A 164 10.32 -0.63 2.04
N ARG A 165 11.53 -0.12 1.96
CA ARG A 165 12.36 -0.14 0.73
C ARG A 165 12.64 -1.58 0.28
N LYS A 166 13.06 -2.43 1.19
CA LYS A 166 13.38 -3.85 0.94
C LYS A 166 12.20 -4.63 0.40
N VAL A 167 10.98 -4.34 0.87
CA VAL A 167 9.77 -5.04 0.42
C VAL A 167 9.18 -4.37 -0.81
N PHE A 168 8.76 -3.12 -0.71
CA PHE A 168 7.96 -2.49 -1.76
C PHE A 168 8.77 -2.10 -2.99
N VAL A 169 9.93 -1.47 -2.82
CA VAL A 169 10.75 -1.08 -3.97
C VAL A 169 11.24 -2.33 -4.72
N THR A 170 11.72 -3.34 -3.98
CA THR A 170 12.20 -4.58 -4.61
C THR A 170 11.08 -5.32 -5.34
N ASN A 171 9.90 -5.47 -4.72
CA ASN A 171 8.78 -6.16 -5.35
C ASN A 171 8.20 -5.37 -6.52
N ALA A 172 8.12 -4.03 -6.43
CA ALA A 172 7.70 -3.18 -7.53
C ALA A 172 8.57 -3.39 -8.78
N PHE A 173 9.90 -3.34 -8.63
CA PHE A 173 10.80 -3.60 -9.75
C PHE A 173 10.66 -5.02 -10.32
N ARG A 174 10.55 -6.02 -9.45
CA ARG A 174 10.37 -7.42 -9.87
C ARG A 174 9.06 -7.62 -10.63
N ALA A 175 7.98 -7.03 -10.11
CA ALA A 175 6.65 -7.14 -10.70
C ALA A 175 6.57 -6.39 -12.03
N LEU A 176 6.96 -5.11 -12.07
CA LEU A 176 6.93 -4.29 -13.28
C LEU A 176 7.81 -4.87 -14.40
N ARG A 177 9.01 -5.39 -14.08
CA ARG A 177 9.87 -6.00 -15.09
C ARG A 177 9.23 -7.21 -15.77
N LYS A 178 8.41 -7.99 -15.04
CA LYS A 178 7.71 -9.15 -15.60
C LYS A 178 6.59 -8.78 -16.56
N VAL A 179 5.92 -7.65 -16.30
CA VAL A 179 4.76 -7.20 -17.11
C VAL A 179 5.13 -6.14 -18.14
N ALA A 180 6.31 -5.53 -18.03
CA ALA A 180 6.80 -4.54 -18.98
C ALA A 180 6.92 -5.13 -20.40
N PRO A 181 6.55 -4.38 -21.44
CA PRO A 181 6.81 -4.79 -22.82
C PRO A 181 8.30 -5.13 -23.00
N GLU A 182 8.57 -6.26 -23.63
CA GLU A 182 9.95 -6.77 -23.85
C GLU A 182 10.76 -6.92 -22.55
N HIS A 183 10.10 -7.03 -21.41
CA HIS A 183 10.72 -7.07 -20.08
C HIS A 183 11.62 -5.86 -19.77
N ASN A 184 11.42 -4.75 -20.47
CA ASN A 184 12.19 -3.52 -20.34
C ASN A 184 11.35 -2.44 -19.61
N LEU A 185 11.79 -2.05 -18.43
CA LEU A 185 11.12 -1.02 -17.62
C LEU A 185 11.05 0.35 -18.31
N ARG A 186 11.95 0.65 -19.23
CA ARG A 186 11.93 1.91 -20.01
C ARG A 186 10.75 2.01 -20.98
N ASN A 187 10.07 0.89 -21.24
CA ASN A 187 8.85 0.84 -22.03
C ASN A 187 7.59 1.14 -21.19
N ILE A 188 7.75 1.42 -19.88
CA ILE A 188 6.71 1.90 -18.99
C ILE A 188 6.95 3.40 -18.75
N SER A 189 5.99 4.24 -19.11
CA SER A 189 6.07 5.69 -18.88
C SER A 189 5.37 6.12 -17.59
N THR A 190 4.27 5.45 -17.26
CA THR A 190 3.41 5.84 -16.13
C THR A 190 3.01 4.63 -15.30
N VAL A 191 3.07 4.79 -13.97
CA VAL A 191 2.64 3.79 -12.99
C VAL A 191 1.63 4.43 -12.04
N VAL A 192 0.47 3.81 -11.89
CA VAL A 192 -0.54 4.18 -10.88
C VAL A 192 -0.43 3.22 -9.70
N LEU A 193 -0.25 3.78 -8.51
CA LEU A 193 -0.18 3.04 -7.25
C LEU A 193 -1.58 2.89 -6.67
N VAL A 194 -2.01 1.67 -6.44
CA VAL A 194 -3.29 1.35 -5.79
C VAL A 194 -3.08 0.40 -4.62
N GLY A 195 -4.17 0.08 -3.90
CA GLY A 195 -4.12 -0.73 -2.70
C GLY A 195 -3.83 0.07 -1.43
N GLY A 196 -3.97 -0.58 -0.28
CA GLY A 196 -3.86 0.07 1.02
C GLY A 196 -2.48 0.66 1.33
N SER A 197 -1.40 0.04 0.82
CA SER A 197 -0.04 0.54 1.03
C SER A 197 0.32 1.74 0.14
N ALA A 198 -0.50 2.05 -0.88
CA ALA A 198 -0.35 3.28 -1.64
C ALA A 198 -0.76 4.54 -0.84
N GLU A 199 -1.50 4.38 0.27
CA GLU A 199 -1.84 5.46 1.21
C GLU A 199 -0.72 5.75 2.22
N ASP A 200 0.29 4.88 2.31
CA ASP A 200 1.40 5.07 3.24
C ASP A 200 2.15 6.39 2.99
N PHE A 201 2.60 7.03 4.07
CA PHE A 201 3.21 8.35 4.00
C PHE A 201 4.64 8.38 3.45
N GLU A 202 5.32 7.21 3.31
CA GLU A 202 6.69 7.09 2.80
C GLU A 202 6.79 6.29 1.50
N ILE A 203 5.95 5.24 1.32
CA ILE A 203 6.09 4.28 0.21
C ILE A 203 5.97 4.93 -1.17
N PRO A 204 4.97 5.81 -1.45
CA PRO A 204 4.87 6.43 -2.76
C PRO A 204 6.10 7.28 -3.12
N GLU A 205 6.64 8.04 -2.17
CA GLU A 205 7.85 8.85 -2.38
C GLU A 205 9.06 7.96 -2.67
N MET A 206 9.25 6.86 -1.90
CA MET A 206 10.34 5.90 -2.14
C MET A 206 10.26 5.28 -3.53
N LEU A 207 9.06 4.99 -4.03
CA LEU A 207 8.86 4.45 -5.37
C LEU A 207 9.11 5.51 -6.46
N MET A 208 8.63 6.74 -6.28
CA MET A 208 8.90 7.84 -7.20
C MET A 208 10.41 8.08 -7.33
N GLU A 209 11.13 8.13 -6.21
CA GLU A 209 12.58 8.26 -6.17
C GLU A 209 13.26 7.10 -6.94
N ALA A 210 12.88 5.86 -6.63
CA ALA A 210 13.49 4.66 -7.23
C ALA A 210 13.21 4.54 -8.73
N PHE A 211 12.10 5.06 -9.24
CA PHE A 211 11.73 4.99 -10.64
C PHE A 211 12.32 6.12 -11.50
N THR A 212 12.90 7.14 -10.88
CA THR A 212 13.49 8.30 -11.58
C THR A 212 14.53 7.89 -12.63
N ASP A 213 15.41 6.93 -12.33
CA ASP A 213 16.44 6.46 -13.24
C ASP A 213 15.88 5.75 -14.50
N TYR A 214 14.65 5.27 -14.41
CA TYR A 214 13.93 4.63 -15.52
C TYR A 214 13.01 5.59 -16.26
N ARG A 215 12.92 6.86 -15.83
CA ARG A 215 12.00 7.89 -16.36
C ARG A 215 10.53 7.49 -16.26
N ILE A 216 10.18 6.72 -15.25
CA ILE A 216 8.81 6.33 -14.97
C ILE A 216 8.19 7.37 -14.06
N VAL A 217 7.06 7.93 -14.48
CA VAL A 217 6.23 8.80 -13.64
C VAL A 217 5.31 7.90 -12.80
N CYS A 218 5.32 8.10 -11.50
CA CYS A 218 4.55 7.29 -10.58
C CYS A 218 3.66 8.21 -9.73
N GLY A 219 2.42 7.80 -9.50
CA GLY A 219 1.48 8.56 -8.68
C GLY A 219 0.44 7.68 -8.00
N ARG A 220 -0.14 8.19 -6.91
CA ARG A 220 -1.26 7.52 -6.24
C ARG A 220 -2.50 7.52 -7.14
N GLY A 221 -3.20 6.39 -7.20
CA GLY A 221 -4.51 6.31 -7.80
C GLY A 221 -5.50 7.17 -7.01
N ASN A 222 -6.30 7.93 -7.71
CA ASN A 222 -7.43 8.65 -7.16
C ASN A 222 -8.70 8.18 -7.88
N ILE A 223 -9.19 7.04 -7.43
CA ILE A 223 -10.28 6.31 -8.07
C ILE A 223 -11.52 7.21 -8.16
N ARG A 224 -12.08 7.32 -9.37
CA ARG A 224 -13.20 8.22 -9.69
C ARG A 224 -12.98 9.69 -9.29
N GLY A 225 -11.73 10.07 -9.08
CA GLY A 225 -11.34 11.44 -8.72
C GLY A 225 -11.50 11.81 -7.25
N SER A 226 -11.98 10.91 -6.38
CA SER A 226 -12.28 11.23 -4.97
C SER A 226 -12.11 10.09 -3.97
N GLU A 227 -11.96 8.85 -4.43
CA GLU A 227 -12.08 7.68 -3.53
C GLU A 227 -10.73 7.13 -3.05
N GLY A 228 -9.63 7.70 -3.51
CA GLY A 228 -8.28 7.24 -3.16
C GLY A 228 -7.90 5.88 -3.75
N PRO A 229 -6.66 5.42 -3.50
CA PRO A 229 -6.09 4.24 -4.16
C PRO A 229 -6.66 2.91 -3.66
N ARG A 230 -7.30 2.87 -2.50
CA ARG A 230 -7.80 1.64 -1.86
C ARG A 230 -9.02 1.05 -2.58
N ASN A 231 -9.77 1.88 -3.28
CA ASN A 231 -11.05 1.49 -3.88
C ASN A 231 -10.93 0.92 -5.31
N ALA A 232 -9.72 0.72 -5.84
CA ALA A 232 -9.51 0.27 -7.21
C ALA A 232 -10.20 -1.06 -7.51
N VAL A 233 -10.00 -2.09 -6.69
CA VAL A 233 -10.61 -3.42 -6.90
C VAL A 233 -12.13 -3.35 -6.83
N ALA A 234 -12.69 -2.68 -5.80
CA ALA A 234 -14.13 -2.56 -5.63
C ALA A 234 -14.79 -1.82 -6.80
N THR A 235 -14.18 -0.73 -7.27
CA THR A 235 -14.68 0.02 -8.44
C THR A 235 -14.58 -0.83 -9.71
N GLY A 236 -13.50 -1.56 -9.91
CA GLY A 236 -13.34 -2.45 -11.05
C GLY A 236 -14.39 -3.57 -11.08
N LEU A 237 -14.72 -4.14 -9.92
CA LEU A 237 -15.80 -5.12 -9.80
C LEU A 237 -17.16 -4.57 -10.22
N VAL A 238 -17.49 -3.35 -9.77
CA VAL A 238 -18.75 -2.68 -10.17
C VAL A 238 -18.77 -2.41 -11.68
N LEU A 239 -17.68 -1.88 -12.22
CA LEU A 239 -17.59 -1.58 -13.66
C LEU A 239 -17.70 -2.85 -14.51
N SER A 240 -17.05 -3.94 -14.12
CA SER A 240 -17.15 -5.24 -14.79
C SER A 240 -18.59 -5.76 -14.79
N TYR A 241 -19.26 -5.69 -13.65
CA TYR A 241 -20.65 -6.12 -13.51
C TYR A 241 -21.62 -5.31 -14.38
N VAL A 242 -21.47 -3.98 -14.41
CA VAL A 242 -22.32 -3.10 -15.24
C VAL A 242 -22.05 -3.33 -16.72
N GLY A 243 -20.79 -3.55 -17.12
CA GLY A 243 -20.42 -3.82 -18.52
C GLY A 243 -20.93 -5.16 -19.05
N GLU A 244 -21.15 -6.17 -18.20
CA GLU A 244 -21.75 -7.45 -18.59
C GLU A 244 -23.28 -7.37 -18.82
N GLN A 245 -23.92 -6.29 -18.39
CA GLN A 245 -25.37 -6.11 -18.53
C GLN A 245 -25.78 -5.27 -19.75
N GLN A 246 -24.81 -4.70 -20.45
CA GLN A 246 -25.00 -3.97 -21.72
C GLN A 246 -24.69 -4.84 -22.94
#